data_26be9c94d8143693ff44ce566850bb22
#
_entry.id   26be9c94d8143693ff44ce566850bb22
#
_cell.length_a   1.000
_cell.length_b   1.000
_cell.length_c   1.000
_cell.angle_alpha   90.00
_cell.angle_beta   90.00
_cell.angle_gamma   90.00
#
_symmetry.space_group_name_H-M   'P 1'
#
loop_
_entity.id
_entity.type
_entity.pdbx_description
1 polymer ?
#
loop_
_entity_poly.entity_id
_entity_poly.type
_entity_poly.pdbx_seq_one_letter_code
_entity_poly.pdbx_strand_id
1 'polypeptide(L)'
;QVFGALAKMAVRIAKEYHLSLSYVDMGGGYFGGRDDMPDYRDYFKEIGKELSAHFDPQKTILIAEPGVSLISRATTFETTVIDVKDIRGRKFVVTDGSRTNLNPLVTRHLYPHHMEYLSDPSVRNTEPSQWVCGATCMEYDKLFEINEGPALVPGDKVIYDTAGGY
;
A
#
# COMPACT_ATOMS: atom_id res chain seq x y z
N GLN A 1 -2.30 -15.02 -10.59
CA GLN A 1 -1.39 -16.07 -11.10
C GLN A 1 -0.52 -16.69 -9.98
N VAL A 2 0.18 -15.87 -9.15
CA VAL A 2 1.11 -16.36 -8.10
C VAL A 2 0.39 -17.26 -7.08
N PHE A 3 -0.69 -16.80 -6.49
CA PHE A 3 -1.41 -17.56 -5.46
C PHE A 3 -2.01 -18.86 -5.98
N GLY A 4 -2.52 -18.87 -7.21
CA GLY A 4 -2.95 -20.12 -7.86
C GLY A 4 -1.78 -21.10 -8.05
N ALA A 5 -0.59 -20.63 -8.40
CA ALA A 5 0.61 -21.47 -8.51
C ALA A 5 1.04 -22.04 -7.16
N LEU A 6 0.98 -21.23 -6.09
CA LEU A 6 1.28 -21.66 -4.72
C LEU A 6 0.27 -22.73 -4.24
N ALA A 7 -1.03 -22.52 -4.50
CA ALA A 7 -2.06 -23.52 -4.18
C ALA A 7 -1.81 -24.85 -4.91
N LYS A 8 -1.47 -24.81 -6.20
CA LYS A 8 -1.08 -26.02 -6.96
C LYS A 8 0.16 -26.70 -6.39
N MET A 9 1.14 -25.90 -5.94
CA MET A 9 2.34 -26.42 -5.30
C MET A 9 2.01 -27.15 -3.99
N ALA A 10 1.15 -26.58 -3.15
CA ALA A 10 0.68 -27.23 -1.92
C ALA A 10 -0.01 -28.56 -2.20
N VAL A 11 -0.90 -28.60 -3.19
CA VAL A 11 -1.55 -29.84 -3.64
C VAL A 11 -0.53 -30.87 -4.14
N ARG A 12 0.45 -30.46 -4.92
CA ARG A 12 1.51 -31.34 -5.44
C ARG A 12 2.31 -31.98 -4.29
N ILE A 13 2.75 -31.17 -3.33
CA ILE A 13 3.51 -31.66 -2.17
C ILE A 13 2.66 -32.63 -1.35
N ALA A 14 1.40 -32.29 -1.07
CA ALA A 14 0.52 -33.19 -0.31
C ALA A 14 0.33 -34.53 -0.99
N LYS A 15 0.21 -34.56 -2.32
CA LYS A 15 0.11 -35.79 -3.10
C LYS A 15 1.40 -36.63 -3.07
N GLU A 16 2.53 -35.96 -3.31
CA GLU A 16 3.85 -36.62 -3.39
C GLU A 16 4.21 -37.32 -2.08
N TYR A 17 3.91 -36.63 -0.94
CA TYR A 17 4.26 -37.17 0.38
C TYR A 17 3.08 -37.84 1.11
N HIS A 18 1.95 -38.05 0.45
CA HIS A 18 0.74 -38.64 1.02
C HIS A 18 0.26 -37.98 2.31
N LEU A 19 0.31 -36.63 2.34
CA LEU A 19 -0.04 -35.83 3.51
C LEU A 19 -1.56 -35.69 3.63
N SER A 20 -2.06 -35.84 4.86
CA SER A 20 -3.41 -35.42 5.24
C SER A 20 -3.30 -34.15 6.07
N LEU A 21 -3.76 -33.03 5.51
CA LEU A 21 -3.59 -31.72 6.13
C LEU A 21 -4.88 -31.29 6.83
N SER A 22 -4.76 -30.83 8.07
CA SER A 22 -5.86 -30.22 8.80
C SER A 22 -6.09 -28.77 8.38
N TYR A 23 -5.06 -28.10 7.89
CA TYR A 23 -5.13 -26.75 7.37
C TYR A 23 -4.05 -26.49 6.30
N VAL A 24 -4.32 -25.51 5.47
CA VAL A 24 -3.35 -24.91 4.53
C VAL A 24 -3.39 -23.42 4.76
N ASP A 25 -2.26 -22.84 5.17
CA ASP A 25 -2.10 -21.41 5.31
C ASP A 25 -1.43 -20.84 4.06
N MET A 26 -2.12 -19.93 3.41
CA MET A 26 -1.65 -19.23 2.20
C MET A 26 -0.96 -17.91 2.51
N GLY A 27 -0.83 -17.55 3.79
CA GLY A 27 -0.19 -16.34 4.26
C GLY A 27 -0.88 -15.06 3.79
N GLY A 28 -0.08 -14.00 3.66
CA GLY A 28 -0.51 -12.66 3.27
C GLY A 28 0.06 -12.20 1.92
N GLY A 29 0.20 -10.88 1.76
CA GLY A 29 0.76 -10.28 0.53
C GLY A 29 -0.23 -10.14 -0.61
N TYR A 30 -1.53 -10.22 -0.35
CA TYR A 30 -2.59 -9.95 -1.33
C TYR A 30 -2.64 -8.45 -1.62
N PHE A 31 -2.47 -8.09 -2.89
CA PHE A 31 -2.66 -6.72 -3.35
C PHE A 31 -4.16 -6.41 -3.44
N GLY A 32 -4.51 -5.13 -3.28
CA GLY A 32 -5.89 -4.66 -3.36
C GLY A 32 -6.01 -3.22 -2.87
N GLY A 33 -7.23 -2.78 -2.66
CA GLY A 33 -7.50 -1.42 -2.16
C GLY A 33 -7.52 -0.34 -3.24
N ARG A 34 -7.38 -0.71 -4.52
CA ARG A 34 -7.51 0.18 -5.69
C ARG A 34 -8.46 -0.46 -6.70
N ASP A 35 -9.12 0.37 -7.50
CA ASP A 35 -10.09 -0.12 -8.50
C ASP A 35 -9.45 -0.89 -9.65
N ASP A 36 -8.16 -0.63 -9.91
CA ASP A 36 -7.36 -1.31 -10.92
C ASP A 36 -6.69 -2.61 -10.42
N MET A 37 -6.98 -3.02 -9.18
CA MET A 37 -6.41 -4.22 -8.56
C MET A 37 -7.49 -5.25 -8.24
N PRO A 38 -7.14 -6.55 -8.23
CA PRO A 38 -8.06 -7.59 -7.80
C PRO A 38 -8.54 -7.36 -6.35
N ASP A 39 -9.81 -7.68 -6.11
CA ASP A 39 -10.34 -7.77 -4.75
C ASP A 39 -9.82 -9.04 -4.07
N TYR A 40 -9.75 -9.05 -2.73
CA TYR A 40 -9.31 -10.24 -1.98
C TYR A 40 -10.15 -11.47 -2.29
N ARG A 41 -11.43 -11.30 -2.65
CA ARG A 41 -12.35 -12.38 -3.04
C ARG A 41 -11.90 -13.09 -4.31
N ASP A 42 -11.28 -12.38 -5.24
CA ASP A 42 -10.79 -12.97 -6.49
C ASP A 42 -9.63 -13.91 -6.22
N TYR A 43 -8.75 -13.55 -5.28
CA TYR A 43 -7.67 -14.43 -4.84
C TYR A 43 -8.21 -15.69 -4.17
N PHE A 44 -9.15 -15.54 -3.24
CA PHE A 44 -9.70 -16.70 -2.51
C PHE A 44 -10.54 -17.61 -3.39
N LYS A 45 -11.22 -17.06 -4.38
CA LYS A 45 -11.92 -17.86 -5.38
C LYS A 45 -10.95 -18.75 -6.17
N GLU A 46 -9.83 -18.21 -6.60
CA GLU A 46 -8.82 -18.96 -7.35
C GLU A 46 -8.11 -20.00 -6.46
N ILE A 47 -7.69 -19.61 -5.26
CA ILE A 47 -7.07 -20.50 -4.27
C ILE A 47 -8.01 -21.62 -3.90
N GLY A 48 -9.24 -21.30 -3.54
CA GLY A 48 -10.27 -22.26 -3.15
C GLY A 48 -10.55 -23.28 -4.25
N LYS A 49 -10.63 -22.86 -5.50
CA LYS A 49 -10.80 -23.75 -6.65
C LYS A 49 -9.66 -24.76 -6.76
N GLU A 50 -8.43 -24.33 -6.62
CA GLU A 50 -7.26 -25.22 -6.73
C GLU A 50 -7.17 -26.19 -5.54
N LEU A 51 -7.41 -25.69 -4.32
CA LEU A 51 -7.33 -26.52 -3.12
C LEU A 51 -8.48 -27.52 -3.01
N SER A 52 -9.72 -27.11 -3.29
CA SER A 52 -10.90 -27.97 -3.19
C SER A 52 -10.93 -29.10 -4.24
N ALA A 53 -10.14 -29.01 -5.28
CA ALA A 53 -9.94 -30.09 -6.23
C ALA A 53 -9.20 -31.31 -5.62
N HIS A 54 -8.56 -31.12 -4.47
CA HIS A 54 -7.79 -32.18 -3.79
C HIS A 54 -8.14 -32.34 -2.32
N PHE A 55 -8.32 -31.25 -1.58
CA PHE A 55 -8.65 -31.31 -0.17
C PHE A 55 -10.17 -31.18 0.04
N ASP A 56 -10.68 -31.96 0.98
CA ASP A 56 -12.07 -31.84 1.42
C ASP A 56 -12.24 -30.59 2.28
N PRO A 57 -13.07 -29.62 1.87
CA PRO A 57 -13.28 -28.38 2.63
C PRO A 57 -13.87 -28.60 4.04
N GLN A 58 -14.43 -29.77 4.32
CA GLN A 58 -14.91 -30.09 5.65
C GLN A 58 -13.81 -30.64 6.58
N LYS A 59 -12.66 -31.02 6.03
CA LYS A 59 -11.53 -31.58 6.77
C LYS A 59 -10.30 -30.70 6.79
N THR A 60 -10.11 -29.89 5.75
CA THR A 60 -8.95 -29.02 5.61
C THR A 60 -9.39 -27.57 5.62
N ILE A 61 -8.89 -26.81 6.59
CA ILE A 61 -9.18 -25.38 6.75
C ILE A 61 -8.22 -24.57 5.88
N LEU A 62 -8.75 -23.64 5.10
CA LEU A 62 -7.95 -22.62 4.43
C LEU A 62 -7.75 -21.43 5.39
N ILE A 63 -6.50 -21.13 5.69
CA ILE A 63 -6.09 -19.92 6.44
C ILE A 63 -5.52 -18.91 5.44
N ALA A 64 -5.81 -17.66 5.64
CA ALA A 64 -5.24 -16.56 4.87
C ALA A 64 -5.08 -15.32 5.77
N GLU A 65 -4.07 -14.52 5.49
CA GLU A 65 -3.67 -13.37 6.29
C GLU A 65 -3.74 -12.06 5.45
N PRO A 66 -4.94 -11.65 4.96
CA PRO A 66 -5.07 -10.48 4.11
C PRO A 66 -4.85 -9.20 4.93
N GLY A 67 -3.79 -8.48 4.62
CA GLY A 67 -3.51 -7.15 5.18
C GLY A 67 -4.10 -6.05 4.29
N VAL A 68 -3.26 -5.49 3.43
CA VAL A 68 -3.56 -4.36 2.53
C VAL A 68 -4.83 -4.56 1.70
N SER A 69 -5.05 -5.75 1.16
CA SER A 69 -6.24 -6.04 0.32
C SER A 69 -7.56 -5.89 1.07
N LEU A 70 -7.54 -6.02 2.40
CA LEU A 70 -8.74 -5.96 3.22
C LEU A 70 -8.97 -4.57 3.81
N ILE A 71 -7.92 -3.94 4.36
CA ILE A 71 -8.08 -2.74 5.19
C ILE A 71 -7.54 -1.45 4.57
N SER A 72 -6.85 -1.50 3.43
CA SER A 72 -6.23 -0.30 2.87
C SER A 72 -7.24 0.81 2.56
N ARG A 73 -8.42 0.48 2.07
CA ARG A 73 -9.49 1.45 1.76
C ARG A 73 -10.24 1.98 2.98
N ALA A 74 -10.08 1.34 4.13
CA ALA A 74 -10.82 1.73 5.33
C ALA A 74 -10.24 2.97 6.01
N THR A 75 -9.05 3.40 5.62
CA THR A 75 -8.34 4.50 6.25
C THR A 75 -7.70 5.42 5.23
N THR A 76 -7.76 6.72 5.52
CA THR A 76 -6.94 7.77 4.93
C THR A 76 -5.98 8.30 5.98
N PHE A 77 -4.84 8.81 5.56
CA PHE A 77 -3.90 9.48 6.44
C PHE A 77 -3.70 10.91 5.93
N GLU A 78 -4.05 11.87 6.76
CA GLU A 78 -3.92 13.30 6.45
C GLU A 78 -2.68 13.86 7.13
N THR A 79 -1.92 14.67 6.39
CA THR A 79 -0.77 15.41 6.90
C THR A 79 -0.86 16.86 6.46
N THR A 80 -0.35 17.76 7.29
CA THR A 80 -0.29 19.19 7.01
C THR A 80 1.14 19.59 6.67
N VAL A 81 1.30 20.40 5.64
CA VAL A 81 2.60 21.03 5.34
C VAL A 81 2.95 21.99 6.46
N ILE A 82 4.08 21.76 7.13
CA ILE A 82 4.56 22.60 8.25
C ILE A 82 5.71 23.50 7.84
N ASP A 83 6.47 23.12 6.79
CA ASP A 83 7.60 23.92 6.31
C ASP A 83 7.91 23.61 4.84
N VAL A 84 8.50 24.54 4.14
CA VAL A 84 9.02 24.35 2.78
C VAL A 84 10.43 24.91 2.71
N LYS A 85 11.40 24.06 2.40
CA LYS A 85 12.82 24.41 2.33
C LYS A 85 13.31 24.38 0.89
N ASP A 86 14.06 25.42 0.52
CA ASP A 86 14.85 25.42 -0.71
C ASP A 86 16.30 25.08 -0.36
N ILE A 87 16.76 23.94 -0.84
CA ILE A 87 18.12 23.49 -0.62
C ILE A 87 18.79 23.30 -1.98
N ARG A 88 19.61 24.27 -2.37
CA ARG A 88 20.34 24.26 -3.66
C ARG A 88 19.43 24.10 -4.87
N GLY A 89 18.29 24.82 -4.87
CA GLY A 89 17.31 24.79 -5.94
C GLY A 89 16.39 23.55 -5.95
N ARG A 90 16.39 22.78 -4.87
CA ARG A 90 15.45 21.67 -4.66
C ARG A 90 14.48 22.02 -3.56
N LYS A 91 13.20 21.90 -3.82
CA LYS A 91 12.15 22.14 -2.83
C LYS A 91 11.89 20.87 -2.02
N PHE A 92 11.90 21.01 -0.71
CA PHE A 92 11.52 19.97 0.25
C PHE A 92 10.33 20.49 1.05
N VAL A 93 9.20 19.83 0.87
CA VAL A 93 7.94 20.11 1.54
C VAL A 93 7.84 19.19 2.74
N VAL A 94 7.99 19.74 3.93
CA VAL A 94 7.96 19.00 5.19
C VAL A 94 6.53 18.96 5.71
N THR A 95 6.01 17.78 5.98
CA THR A 95 4.69 17.58 6.59
C THR A 95 4.83 17.11 8.04
N ASP A 96 3.78 17.26 8.83
CA ASP A 96 3.71 16.80 10.23
C ASP A 96 3.59 15.28 10.39
N GLY A 97 3.46 14.56 9.28
CA GLY A 97 3.48 13.11 9.25
C GLY A 97 4.87 12.52 9.03
N SER A 98 4.92 11.22 8.82
CA SER A 98 6.15 10.50 8.51
C SER A 98 5.83 9.29 7.62
N ARG A 99 6.80 8.87 6.83
CA ARG A 99 6.74 7.62 6.08
C ARG A 99 6.42 6.42 6.97
N THR A 100 6.86 6.42 8.21
CA THR A 100 6.60 5.35 9.17
C THR A 100 5.12 5.19 9.52
N ASN A 101 4.30 6.23 9.38
CA ASN A 101 2.87 6.15 9.57
C ASN A 101 2.17 5.38 8.44
N LEU A 102 2.75 5.38 7.24
CA LEU A 102 2.18 4.75 6.04
C LEU A 102 2.82 3.42 5.70
N ASN A 103 4.11 3.31 5.94
CA ASN A 103 4.92 2.18 5.48
C ASN A 103 6.20 2.02 6.32
N PRO A 104 6.08 1.53 7.55
CA PRO A 104 7.21 1.38 8.46
C PRO A 104 8.30 0.44 7.93
N LEU A 105 7.92 -0.52 7.07
CA LEU A 105 8.86 -1.49 6.48
C LEU A 105 9.54 -0.99 5.19
N VAL A 106 9.22 0.22 4.74
CA VAL A 106 9.80 0.84 3.53
C VAL A 106 9.62 -0.02 2.27
N THR A 107 8.54 -0.79 2.21
CA THR A 107 8.25 -1.71 1.09
C THR A 107 7.42 -1.07 -0.02
N ARG A 108 6.70 -0.01 0.28
CA ARG A 108 5.90 0.72 -0.71
C ARG A 108 6.72 1.78 -1.42
N HIS A 109 6.50 1.89 -2.72
CA HIS A 109 7.09 2.93 -3.57
C HIS A 109 6.02 3.85 -4.19
N LEU A 110 4.73 3.51 -4.01
CA LEU A 110 3.61 4.28 -4.52
C LEU A 110 2.67 4.60 -3.36
N TYR A 111 2.37 5.89 -3.22
CA TYR A 111 1.44 6.43 -2.24
C TYR A 111 0.32 7.15 -2.97
N PRO A 112 -0.85 6.52 -3.23
CA PRO A 112 -2.01 7.21 -3.75
C PRO A 112 -2.36 8.37 -2.82
N HIS A 113 -2.46 9.57 -3.37
CA HIS A 113 -2.69 10.77 -2.60
C HIS A 113 -3.36 11.84 -3.44
N HIS A 114 -3.93 12.82 -2.77
CA HIS A 114 -4.37 14.09 -3.34
C HIS A 114 -4.02 15.25 -2.41
N MET A 115 -4.09 16.45 -2.95
CA MET A 115 -3.76 17.66 -2.23
C MET A 115 -5.03 18.46 -1.90
N GLU A 116 -5.12 18.97 -0.69
CA GLU A 116 -6.03 20.05 -0.35
C GLU A 116 -5.24 21.32 -0.10
N TYR A 117 -5.54 22.35 -0.89
CA TYR A 117 -4.81 23.60 -0.85
C TYR A 117 -5.51 24.61 0.04
N LEU A 118 -4.75 25.29 0.91
CA LEU A 118 -5.26 26.34 1.78
C LEU A 118 -5.79 27.55 0.99
N SER A 119 -5.25 27.79 -0.22
CA SER A 119 -5.67 28.87 -1.12
C SER A 119 -5.66 28.35 -2.56
N ASP A 120 -6.29 29.09 -3.48
CA ASP A 120 -6.39 28.68 -4.88
C ASP A 120 -5.02 28.32 -5.48
N PRO A 121 -4.79 27.07 -5.87
CA PRO A 121 -3.53 26.62 -6.44
C PRO A 121 -3.23 27.21 -7.83
N SER A 122 -4.26 27.67 -8.56
CA SER A 122 -4.10 28.21 -9.91
C SER A 122 -3.36 29.55 -9.97
N VAL A 123 -3.31 30.28 -8.85
CA VAL A 123 -2.60 31.56 -8.74
C VAL A 123 -1.19 31.40 -8.17
N ARG A 124 -0.77 30.18 -7.86
CA ARG A 124 0.56 29.90 -7.31
C ARG A 124 1.60 29.70 -8.41
N ASN A 125 2.86 29.94 -8.08
CA ASN A 125 3.95 29.57 -8.97
C ASN A 125 3.97 28.06 -9.19
N THR A 126 4.30 27.65 -10.41
CA THR A 126 4.56 26.26 -10.71
C THR A 126 6.01 25.93 -10.33
N GLU A 127 6.19 24.94 -9.49
CA GLU A 127 7.49 24.42 -9.13
C GLU A 127 7.82 23.20 -10.00
N PRO A 128 9.02 23.14 -10.58
CA PRO A 128 9.41 22.03 -11.47
C PRO A 128 9.55 20.71 -10.73
N SER A 129 9.89 20.76 -9.44
CA SER A 129 10.04 19.59 -8.58
C SER A 129 9.88 19.98 -7.11
N GLN A 130 9.08 19.19 -6.39
CA GLN A 130 8.89 19.33 -4.95
C GLN A 130 8.90 17.94 -4.31
N TRP A 131 9.79 17.69 -3.35
CA TRP A 131 9.83 16.45 -2.59
C TRP A 131 8.98 16.57 -1.34
N VAL A 132 7.94 15.75 -1.23
CA VAL A 132 7.14 15.64 0.00
C VAL A 132 7.87 14.72 0.97
N CYS A 133 8.11 15.26 2.17
CA CYS A 133 8.89 14.63 3.23
C CYS A 133 8.09 14.61 4.54
N GLY A 134 8.40 13.65 5.39
CA GLY A 134 7.92 13.64 6.76
C GLY A 134 8.75 14.55 7.68
N ALA A 135 8.35 14.61 8.95
CA ALA A 135 8.96 15.46 9.97
C ALA A 135 10.19 14.83 10.66
N THR A 136 10.59 13.62 10.28
CA THR A 136 11.74 12.96 10.92
C THR A 136 13.08 13.42 10.34
N CYS A 137 14.16 13.18 11.07
CA CYS A 137 15.51 13.46 10.60
C CYS A 137 16.08 12.38 9.65
N MET A 138 15.29 11.37 9.30
CA MET A 138 15.78 10.25 8.48
C MET A 138 15.77 10.59 7.00
N GLU A 139 16.86 10.31 6.30
CA GLU A 139 17.01 10.59 4.87
C GLU A 139 15.97 9.89 3.98
N TYR A 140 15.49 8.73 4.41
CA TYR A 140 14.47 7.97 3.69
C TYR A 140 13.02 8.40 4.03
N ASP A 141 12.84 9.42 4.90
CA ASP A 141 11.51 9.99 5.17
C ASP A 141 11.06 10.94 4.06
N LYS A 142 11.36 10.56 2.82
CA LYS A 142 10.87 11.15 1.58
C LYS A 142 9.81 10.22 1.02
N LEU A 143 8.61 10.74 0.82
CA LEU A 143 7.48 9.92 0.38
C LEU A 143 7.40 9.86 -1.14
N PHE A 144 7.33 11.02 -1.80
CA PHE A 144 7.23 11.11 -3.25
C PHE A 144 7.66 12.49 -3.75
N GLU A 145 7.82 12.59 -5.06
CA GLU A 145 8.14 13.81 -5.77
C GLU A 145 6.94 14.28 -6.60
N ILE A 146 6.62 15.56 -6.51
CA ILE A 146 5.65 16.23 -7.37
C ILE A 146 6.44 16.94 -8.47
N ASN A 147 6.22 16.53 -9.71
CA ASN A 147 6.81 17.15 -10.89
C ASN A 147 5.79 18.11 -11.51
N GLU A 148 6.22 19.35 -11.79
CA GLU A 148 5.43 20.39 -12.44
C GLU A 148 4.06 20.62 -11.76
N GLY A 149 4.09 21.09 -10.52
CA GLY A 149 2.87 21.34 -9.73
C GLY A 149 2.87 22.68 -9.04
N PRO A 150 1.70 23.13 -8.55
CA PRO A 150 1.60 24.36 -7.76
C PRO A 150 2.51 24.29 -6.54
N ALA A 151 3.19 25.39 -6.22
CA ALA A 151 4.02 25.50 -5.03
C ALA A 151 3.19 25.17 -3.78
N LEU A 152 3.60 24.17 -3.02
CA LEU A 152 3.01 23.87 -1.72
C LEU A 152 3.51 24.87 -0.68
N VAL A 153 2.62 25.24 0.24
CA VAL A 153 2.91 26.19 1.31
C VAL A 153 2.46 25.62 2.66
N PRO A 154 3.01 26.10 3.78
CA PRO A 154 2.54 25.70 5.10
C PRO A 154 1.03 25.90 5.25
N GLY A 155 0.34 24.88 5.77
CA GLY A 155 -1.11 24.80 5.89
C GLY A 155 -1.81 24.02 4.79
N ASP A 156 -1.18 23.76 3.66
CA ASP A 156 -1.71 22.80 2.68
C ASP A 156 -1.70 21.39 3.26
N LYS A 157 -2.58 20.54 2.76
CA LYS A 157 -2.69 19.16 3.22
C LYS A 157 -2.32 18.16 2.13
N VAL A 158 -1.68 17.09 2.56
CA VAL A 158 -1.44 15.91 1.74
C VAL A 158 -2.25 14.78 2.34
N ILE A 159 -3.22 14.28 1.59
CA ILE A 159 -4.11 13.21 2.02
C ILE A 159 -3.73 11.95 1.28
N TYR A 160 -3.32 10.94 2.03
CA TYR A 160 -2.97 9.63 1.49
C TYR A 160 -4.19 8.73 1.53
N ASP A 161 -4.64 8.37 0.34
CA ASP A 161 -5.71 7.41 0.17
C ASP A 161 -5.20 5.99 0.42
N THR A 162 -6.09 5.09 0.78
CA THR A 162 -5.73 3.69 1.00
C THR A 162 -4.54 3.50 1.97
N ALA A 163 -4.54 4.23 3.07
CA ALA A 163 -3.46 4.22 4.06
C ALA A 163 -3.50 3.03 5.03
N GLY A 164 -4.52 2.18 4.97
CA GLY A 164 -4.62 1.00 5.81
C GLY A 164 -3.66 -0.11 5.40
N GLY A 165 -3.15 -0.82 6.41
CA GLY A 165 -2.12 -1.84 6.22
C GLY A 165 -0.70 -1.26 6.18
N TYR A 166 0.30 -2.09 6.29
CA TYR A 166 1.73 -1.76 6.27
C TYR A 166 2.40 -2.30 5.01
#